data_37f31bce4b69715475dde70176ed26b8
#
_entry.id   37f31bce4b69715475dde70176ed26b8
#
_cell.length_a   1.000
_cell.length_b   1.000
_cell.length_c   1.000
_cell.angle_alpha   90.00
_cell.angle_beta   90.00
_cell.angle_gamma   90.00
#
_symmetry.space_group_name_H-M   'P 1'
#
loop_
_entity.id
_entity.type
_entity.pdbx_description
1 polymer ?
#
loop_
_entity_poly.entity_id
_entity_poly.type
_entity_poly.pdbx_seq_one_letter_code
_entity_poly.pdbx_strand_id
1 'polypeptide(L)'
;MIIMIRKKRFLRVAGVLTAALVLGAGIFTAAGVLQEKSLNTAADGNWGLSFQEAGKPPVANASMDYLKKFDAYYAEDTDKKELFLTFDAGYENGHTAKILDTLKKHNVKATFFVVGNFIETSPDLVKRMVKEGHLVGNHTFTHPDMSEIATEEAFRQELSKLEDLYEKTTGKKMKKYYRPPQGKYSESNLKMAKEMGYHTIFWSLAYVDWYESDQPTREEALEKMVPRIHPGAIVLLHSTSVTNAQVLDELLTKWEEKGYSFKRVDQLT
;
A
#
# COMPACT_ATOMS: atom_id res chain seq x y z
N MET A 1 -13.16 -72.46 -8.02
CA MET A 1 -13.21 -72.78 -9.46
C MET A 1 -12.24 -71.82 -10.16
N ILE A 2 -11.01 -72.27 -10.35
CA ILE A 2 -10.25 -72.39 -11.60
C ILE A 2 -9.92 -71.01 -12.19
N ILE A 3 -8.68 -70.56 -11.92
CA ILE A 3 -7.42 -70.61 -12.80
C ILE A 3 -7.57 -69.69 -14.02
N MET A 4 -6.67 -68.71 -14.20
CA MET A 4 -5.45 -68.94 -14.99
C MET A 4 -4.49 -67.74 -14.92
N ILE A 5 -3.23 -68.09 -14.70
CA ILE A 5 -2.00 -67.32 -14.83
C ILE A 5 -1.67 -67.12 -16.31
N ARG A 6 -1.17 -65.93 -16.69
CA ARG A 6 -0.24 -65.84 -17.80
C ARG A 6 0.84 -64.75 -17.60
N LYS A 7 2.06 -65.20 -17.32
CA LYS A 7 3.32 -64.52 -17.52
C LYS A 7 3.62 -64.32 -19.03
N LYS A 8 4.19 -63.19 -19.37
CA LYS A 8 5.16 -62.99 -20.49
C LYS A 8 5.53 -61.48 -20.48
N ARG A 9 6.70 -60.97 -20.71
CA ARG A 9 8.07 -61.44 -20.88
C ARG A 9 8.92 -60.17 -20.78
N PHE A 10 10.05 -60.21 -20.10
CA PHE A 10 11.16 -59.27 -20.19
C PHE A 10 11.63 -59.09 -21.63
N LEU A 11 11.82 -57.81 -22.04
CA LEU A 11 12.81 -57.51 -23.05
C LEU A 11 13.58 -56.25 -22.67
N ARG A 12 14.88 -56.40 -22.53
CA ARG A 12 15.89 -55.37 -22.34
C ARG A 12 15.99 -54.55 -23.63
N VAL A 13 16.10 -53.23 -23.52
CA VAL A 13 16.90 -52.44 -24.43
C VAL A 13 17.66 -51.43 -23.58
N ALA A 14 18.97 -51.67 -23.51
CA ALA A 14 19.97 -50.72 -23.10
C ALA A 14 20.30 -49.84 -24.32
N GLY A 15 20.46 -48.54 -24.11
CA GLY A 15 21.06 -47.66 -25.10
C GLY A 15 20.51 -46.26 -25.10
N VAL A 16 21.44 -45.35 -24.85
CA VAL A 16 21.44 -43.90 -25.04
C VAL A 16 21.28 -43.10 -23.75
N LEU A 17 22.32 -43.14 -22.95
CA LEU A 17 22.77 -42.02 -22.10
C LEU A 17 23.84 -41.30 -22.92
N THR A 18 23.50 -40.13 -23.47
CA THR A 18 24.40 -39.01 -23.83
C THR A 18 23.67 -38.05 -24.77
N ALA A 19 22.89 -37.12 -24.23
CA ALA A 19 22.57 -35.84 -24.86
C ALA A 19 21.52 -35.06 -23.99
N ALA A 20 21.81 -34.75 -22.74
CA ALA A 20 20.93 -33.94 -21.91
C ALA A 20 21.68 -32.97 -20.98
N LEU A 21 22.85 -32.45 -21.42
CA LEU A 21 23.66 -31.55 -20.58
C LEU A 21 24.00 -30.20 -21.24
N VAL A 22 23.35 -29.81 -22.33
CA VAL A 22 23.57 -28.49 -22.96
C VAL A 22 22.30 -27.64 -23.11
N LEU A 23 21.13 -28.13 -22.72
CA LEU A 23 19.86 -27.36 -22.79
C LEU A 23 19.42 -26.71 -21.48
N GLY A 24 20.15 -26.93 -20.37
CA GLY A 24 19.78 -26.38 -19.07
C GLY A 24 20.22 -24.93 -18.83
N ALA A 25 21.22 -24.42 -19.51
CA ALA A 25 21.77 -23.08 -19.28
C ALA A 25 21.07 -21.97 -20.09
N GLY A 26 20.38 -22.31 -21.15
CA GLY A 26 19.69 -21.35 -22.03
C GLY A 26 18.27 -20.99 -21.56
N ILE A 27 17.63 -21.85 -20.74
CA ILE A 27 16.25 -21.63 -20.27
C ILE A 27 16.22 -20.73 -19.03
N PHE A 28 17.25 -20.76 -18.19
CA PHE A 28 17.33 -19.90 -17.00
C PHE A 28 17.56 -18.42 -17.34
N THR A 29 18.28 -18.11 -18.43
CA THR A 29 18.48 -16.72 -18.85
C THR A 29 17.24 -16.12 -19.54
N ALA A 30 16.47 -16.94 -20.26
CA ALA A 30 15.25 -16.48 -20.93
C ALA A 30 14.09 -16.28 -19.95
N ALA A 31 13.97 -17.11 -18.90
CA ALA A 31 12.95 -16.94 -17.86
C ALA A 31 13.24 -15.72 -16.98
N GLY A 32 14.50 -15.45 -16.62
CA GLY A 32 14.90 -14.25 -15.87
C GLY A 32 14.65 -12.96 -16.67
N VAL A 33 14.96 -12.93 -17.96
CA VAL A 33 14.72 -11.77 -18.82
C VAL A 33 13.23 -11.56 -19.12
N LEU A 34 12.44 -12.65 -19.19
CA LEU A 34 10.98 -12.54 -19.34
C LEU A 34 10.29 -12.07 -18.06
N GLN A 35 10.82 -12.41 -16.89
CA GLN A 35 10.29 -11.97 -15.61
C GLN A 35 10.62 -10.49 -15.34
N GLU A 36 11.80 -10.00 -15.69
CA GLU A 36 12.11 -8.56 -15.66
C GLU A 36 11.27 -7.76 -16.68
N LYS A 37 11.02 -8.31 -17.86
CA LYS A 37 10.14 -7.64 -18.84
C LYS A 37 8.67 -7.60 -18.42
N SER A 38 8.19 -8.58 -17.67
CA SER A 38 6.80 -8.58 -17.18
C SER A 38 6.59 -7.66 -15.97
N LEU A 39 7.65 -7.35 -15.20
CA LEU A 39 7.60 -6.39 -14.10
C LEU A 39 7.65 -4.93 -14.58
N ASN A 40 8.02 -4.68 -15.82
CA ASN A 40 8.06 -3.34 -16.43
C ASN A 40 6.85 -3.02 -17.32
N THR A 41 5.96 -3.95 -17.56
CA THR A 41 4.63 -3.63 -18.11
C THR A 41 3.77 -3.17 -16.97
N ALA A 42 3.49 -1.88 -16.90
CA ALA A 42 2.54 -1.30 -15.98
C ALA A 42 1.28 -2.15 -15.96
N ALA A 43 1.03 -2.82 -14.87
CA ALA A 43 -0.23 -3.48 -14.66
C ALA A 43 -1.23 -2.38 -14.36
N ASP A 44 -2.02 -1.97 -15.34
CA ASP A 44 -3.28 -1.29 -15.05
C ASP A 44 -4.06 -2.21 -14.10
N GLY A 45 -4.43 -1.71 -12.94
CA GLY A 45 -5.18 -2.52 -11.99
C GLY A 45 -4.94 -2.19 -10.53
N ASN A 46 -5.00 -3.22 -9.71
CA ASN A 46 -4.88 -3.10 -8.26
C ASN A 46 -3.40 -3.03 -7.83
N TRP A 47 -3.09 -2.14 -6.90
CA TRP A 47 -1.82 -2.11 -6.21
C TRP A 47 -1.60 -3.42 -5.43
N GLY A 48 -0.47 -4.08 -5.64
CA GLY A 48 -0.15 -5.37 -5.06
C GLY A 48 1.29 -5.46 -4.57
N LEU A 49 1.47 -6.15 -3.43
CA LEU A 49 2.75 -6.34 -2.77
C LEU A 49 3.01 -7.82 -2.51
N SER A 50 4.25 -8.25 -2.70
CA SER A 50 4.74 -9.59 -2.34
C SER A 50 5.90 -9.47 -1.37
N PHE A 51 5.69 -9.89 -0.12
CA PHE A 51 6.69 -9.88 0.94
C PHE A 51 7.58 -11.11 0.81
N GLN A 52 8.88 -10.91 0.59
CA GLN A 52 9.85 -11.98 0.38
C GLN A 52 10.71 -12.24 1.61
N GLU A 53 11.13 -11.18 2.30
CA GLU A 53 12.05 -11.22 3.43
C GLU A 53 11.65 -10.20 4.50
N ALA A 54 11.76 -10.58 5.77
CA ALA A 54 11.51 -9.66 6.87
C ALA A 54 12.51 -8.50 6.88
N GLY A 55 12.04 -7.29 7.14
CA GLY A 55 12.87 -6.09 7.20
C GLY A 55 13.34 -5.55 5.84
N LYS A 56 12.85 -6.12 4.73
CA LYS A 56 13.16 -5.68 3.38
C LYS A 56 11.94 -5.11 2.67
N PRO A 57 12.12 -4.15 1.75
CA PRO A 57 11.03 -3.68 0.91
C PRO A 57 10.37 -4.85 0.16
N PRO A 58 9.04 -4.88 0.06
CA PRO A 58 8.33 -5.89 -0.72
C PRO A 58 8.55 -5.68 -2.22
N VAL A 59 8.36 -6.74 -2.99
CA VAL A 59 8.23 -6.63 -4.45
C VAL A 59 6.82 -6.11 -4.75
N ALA A 60 6.75 -4.98 -5.42
CA ALA A 60 5.50 -4.37 -5.88
C ALA A 60 5.22 -4.75 -7.34
N ASN A 61 3.96 -4.65 -7.77
CA ASN A 61 3.57 -4.90 -9.16
C ASN A 61 3.92 -3.77 -10.14
N ALA A 62 4.44 -2.64 -9.63
CA ALA A 62 5.08 -1.59 -10.43
C ALA A 62 6.39 -1.17 -9.76
N SER A 63 7.43 -0.90 -10.56
CA SER A 63 8.73 -0.47 -10.03
C SER A 63 8.70 0.98 -9.55
N MET A 64 9.60 1.33 -8.60
CA MET A 64 9.75 2.72 -8.14
C MET A 64 10.10 3.66 -9.30
N ASP A 65 11.01 3.25 -10.19
CA ASP A 65 11.41 4.07 -11.35
C ASP A 65 10.27 4.32 -12.33
N TYR A 66 9.35 3.34 -12.49
CA TYR A 66 8.14 3.53 -13.28
C TYR A 66 7.22 4.54 -12.62
N LEU A 67 6.92 4.39 -11.33
CA LEU A 67 6.01 5.24 -10.58
C LEU A 67 6.55 6.68 -10.47
N LYS A 68 7.86 6.88 -10.26
CA LYS A 68 8.50 8.20 -10.21
C LYS A 68 8.24 9.05 -11.47
N LYS A 69 8.03 8.45 -12.64
CA LYS A 69 7.66 9.17 -13.86
C LYS A 69 6.33 9.93 -13.72
N PHE A 70 5.49 9.49 -12.81
CA PHE A 70 4.16 10.05 -12.53
C PHE A 70 4.07 10.73 -11.16
N ASP A 71 5.21 11.03 -10.51
CA ASP A 71 5.24 11.52 -9.13
C ASP A 71 4.44 10.62 -8.18
N ALA A 72 4.57 9.31 -8.37
CA ALA A 72 3.92 8.28 -7.56
C ALA A 72 4.97 7.51 -6.74
N TYR A 73 4.62 7.20 -5.48
CA TYR A 73 5.54 6.62 -4.50
C TYR A 73 4.84 5.56 -3.67
N TYR A 74 5.55 4.49 -3.30
CA TYR A 74 5.08 3.49 -2.36
C TYR A 74 6.04 3.22 -1.20
N ALA A 75 7.26 3.71 -1.32
CA ALA A 75 8.31 3.72 -0.31
C ALA A 75 9.31 4.82 -0.68
N GLU A 76 10.14 5.21 0.28
CA GLU A 76 11.33 6.01 0.01
C GLU A 76 12.53 5.07 -0.19
N ASP A 77 13.37 5.37 -1.18
CA ASP A 77 14.60 4.63 -1.44
C ASP A 77 15.71 5.15 -0.50
N THR A 78 15.81 4.56 0.67
CA THR A 78 16.71 5.01 1.73
C THR A 78 17.11 3.86 2.67
N ASP A 79 18.31 3.95 3.24
CA ASP A 79 18.75 3.10 4.35
C ASP A 79 18.39 3.66 5.73
N LYS A 80 17.84 4.89 5.78
CA LYS A 80 17.44 5.50 7.04
C LYS A 80 16.23 4.79 7.61
N LYS A 81 16.25 4.49 8.89
CA LYS A 81 15.10 3.93 9.61
C LYS A 81 14.01 4.99 9.83
N GLU A 82 13.38 5.40 8.75
CA GLU A 82 12.28 6.37 8.72
C GLU A 82 11.03 5.68 8.17
N LEU A 83 9.89 5.96 8.79
CA LEU A 83 8.59 5.44 8.40
C LEU A 83 7.64 6.58 8.08
N PHE A 84 6.85 6.40 7.05
CA PHE A 84 5.77 7.32 6.68
C PHE A 84 4.44 6.68 7.08
N LEU A 85 3.98 7.01 8.29
CA LEU A 85 2.74 6.45 8.82
C LEU A 85 1.54 7.12 8.19
N THR A 86 0.65 6.33 7.58
CA THR A 86 -0.53 6.84 6.89
C THR A 86 -1.79 6.09 7.31
N PHE A 87 -2.91 6.82 7.32
CA PHE A 87 -4.23 6.29 7.63
C PHE A 87 -5.21 6.66 6.51
N ASP A 88 -5.99 5.69 6.03
CA ASP A 88 -7.14 5.96 5.19
C ASP A 88 -8.38 6.09 6.08
N ALA A 89 -9.15 7.15 5.86
CA ALA A 89 -10.28 7.55 6.68
C ALA A 89 -11.52 7.80 5.80
N GLY A 90 -12.32 6.74 5.60
CA GLY A 90 -13.54 6.77 4.79
C GLY A 90 -14.75 7.27 5.57
N TYR A 91 -14.86 6.92 6.84
CA TYR A 91 -15.91 7.34 7.76
C TYR A 91 -15.39 7.24 9.21
N GLU A 92 -16.13 7.80 10.16
CA GLU A 92 -15.80 7.74 11.59
C GLU A 92 -16.72 6.74 12.29
N ASN A 93 -16.12 5.85 13.08
CA ASN A 93 -16.82 4.84 13.88
C ASN A 93 -16.33 4.75 15.33
N GLY A 94 -15.75 5.85 15.84
CA GLY A 94 -15.33 5.99 17.25
C GLY A 94 -13.86 5.72 17.51
N HIS A 95 -13.04 5.48 16.49
CA HIS A 95 -11.65 5.06 16.67
C HIS A 95 -10.61 6.15 16.37
N THR A 96 -10.90 7.09 15.47
CA THR A 96 -9.93 8.10 15.05
C THR A 96 -9.42 8.98 16.18
N ALA A 97 -10.30 9.35 17.14
CA ALA A 97 -9.89 10.16 18.29
C ALA A 97 -8.81 9.45 19.13
N LYS A 98 -8.97 8.15 19.38
CA LYS A 98 -8.00 7.32 20.12
C LYS A 98 -6.67 7.16 19.35
N ILE A 99 -6.73 7.02 18.04
CA ILE A 99 -5.53 6.98 17.17
C ILE A 99 -4.76 8.31 17.31
N LEU A 100 -5.45 9.45 17.23
CA LEU A 100 -4.83 10.77 17.41
C LEU A 100 -4.22 10.95 18.81
N ASP A 101 -4.89 10.46 19.87
CA ASP A 101 -4.35 10.48 21.24
C ASP A 101 -3.04 9.68 21.34
N THR A 102 -3.01 8.50 20.74
CA THR A 102 -1.81 7.64 20.69
C THR A 102 -0.68 8.31 19.92
N LEU A 103 -0.95 8.84 18.73
CA LEU A 103 0.05 9.59 17.94
C LEU A 103 0.62 10.78 18.71
N LYS A 104 -0.24 11.50 19.45
CA LYS A 104 0.19 12.61 20.32
C LYS A 104 1.07 12.14 21.46
N LYS A 105 0.73 11.03 22.11
CA LYS A 105 1.52 10.41 23.20
C LYS A 105 2.96 10.10 22.74
N HIS A 106 3.12 9.55 21.54
CA HIS A 106 4.43 9.22 20.93
C HIS A 106 5.09 10.40 20.21
N ASN A 107 4.46 11.59 20.19
CA ASN A 107 4.90 12.75 19.39
C ASN A 107 5.08 12.44 17.88
N VAL A 108 4.31 11.49 17.36
CA VAL A 108 4.33 11.07 15.95
C VAL A 108 3.39 11.93 15.13
N LYS A 109 3.86 12.35 13.95
CA LYS A 109 3.03 13.04 12.93
C LYS A 109 2.79 12.09 11.77
N ALA A 110 1.53 11.85 11.45
CA ALA A 110 1.08 10.95 10.41
C ALA A 110 0.42 11.72 9.24
N THR A 111 0.08 11.00 8.19
CA THR A 111 -0.75 11.49 7.09
C THR A 111 -2.09 10.78 7.09
N PHE A 112 -3.18 11.52 6.99
CA PHE A 112 -4.54 10.98 6.89
C PHE A 112 -5.08 11.27 5.50
N PHE A 113 -5.38 10.24 4.72
CA PHE A 113 -6.08 10.36 3.46
C PHE A 113 -7.58 10.24 3.72
N VAL A 114 -8.29 11.35 3.56
CA VAL A 114 -9.71 11.46 3.92
C VAL A 114 -10.59 11.55 2.68
N VAL A 115 -11.83 11.07 2.79
CA VAL A 115 -12.88 11.24 1.78
C VAL A 115 -13.86 12.34 2.17
N GLY A 116 -14.77 12.73 1.24
CA GLY A 116 -15.78 13.75 1.48
C GLY A 116 -16.64 13.44 2.69
N ASN A 117 -17.18 12.23 2.79
CA ASN A 117 -18.02 11.81 3.92
C ASN A 117 -17.35 11.99 5.29
N PHE A 118 -16.04 11.68 5.39
CA PHE A 118 -15.31 11.84 6.64
C PHE A 118 -15.24 13.32 7.07
N ILE A 119 -14.96 14.23 6.12
CA ILE A 119 -14.92 15.68 6.41
C ILE A 119 -16.29 16.20 6.78
N GLU A 120 -17.35 15.78 6.07
CA GLU A 120 -18.73 16.24 6.31
C GLU A 120 -19.25 15.80 7.68
N THR A 121 -18.99 14.54 8.07
CA THR A 121 -19.54 13.95 9.30
C THR A 121 -18.65 14.18 10.52
N SER A 122 -17.36 14.43 10.34
CA SER A 122 -16.37 14.54 11.42
C SER A 122 -15.42 15.73 11.24
N PRO A 123 -15.94 16.95 10.97
CA PRO A 123 -15.11 18.13 10.68
C PRO A 123 -14.17 18.50 11.84
N ASP A 124 -14.55 18.22 13.07
CA ASP A 124 -13.74 18.55 14.24
C ASP A 124 -12.52 17.62 14.37
N LEU A 125 -12.61 16.36 13.92
CA LEU A 125 -11.46 15.47 13.83
C LEU A 125 -10.49 15.94 12.75
N VAL A 126 -10.98 16.41 11.61
CA VAL A 126 -10.12 16.97 10.55
C VAL A 126 -9.39 18.22 11.04
N LYS A 127 -10.10 19.14 11.73
CA LYS A 127 -9.48 20.32 12.36
C LYS A 127 -8.45 19.91 13.42
N ARG A 128 -8.73 18.86 14.20
CA ARG A 128 -7.80 18.29 15.18
C ARG A 128 -6.53 17.75 14.53
N MET A 129 -6.66 16.98 13.45
CA MET A 129 -5.51 16.49 12.67
C MET A 129 -4.60 17.65 12.24
N VAL A 130 -5.19 18.70 11.66
CA VAL A 130 -4.45 19.88 11.22
C VAL A 130 -3.79 20.62 12.38
N LYS A 131 -4.50 20.81 13.50
CA LYS A 131 -4.00 21.48 14.71
C LYS A 131 -2.85 20.71 15.36
N GLU A 132 -2.91 19.40 15.36
CA GLU A 132 -1.87 18.53 15.92
C GLU A 132 -0.69 18.30 14.97
N GLY A 133 -0.71 18.88 13.76
CA GLY A 133 0.40 18.89 12.81
C GLY A 133 0.48 17.65 11.91
N HIS A 134 -0.60 16.89 11.83
CA HIS A 134 -0.73 15.83 10.83
C HIS A 134 -0.96 16.43 9.44
N LEU A 135 -0.59 15.68 8.40
CA LEU A 135 -0.94 15.99 7.02
C LEU A 135 -2.32 15.38 6.73
N VAL A 136 -3.19 16.16 6.10
CA VAL A 136 -4.44 15.64 5.53
C VAL A 136 -4.27 15.61 4.01
N GLY A 137 -4.39 14.42 3.42
CA GLY A 137 -4.29 14.14 2.00
C GLY A 137 -5.64 13.79 1.38
N ASN A 138 -5.67 13.77 0.06
CA ASN A 138 -6.86 13.55 -0.75
C ASN A 138 -7.08 12.05 -1.01
N HIS A 139 -8.24 11.52 -0.59
CA HIS A 139 -8.65 10.14 -0.90
C HIS A 139 -9.92 10.10 -1.77
N THR A 140 -10.11 11.16 -2.60
CA THR A 140 -11.29 11.44 -3.43
C THR A 140 -12.52 11.87 -2.61
N PHE A 141 -13.51 12.44 -3.29
CA PHE A 141 -14.72 12.89 -2.64
C PHE A 141 -15.68 11.74 -2.31
N THR A 142 -15.94 10.84 -3.28
CA THR A 142 -16.91 9.75 -3.15
C THR A 142 -16.30 8.34 -3.04
N HIS A 143 -14.97 8.23 -3.06
CA HIS A 143 -14.24 6.94 -2.99
C HIS A 143 -14.55 5.98 -4.15
N PRO A 144 -14.59 6.43 -5.42
CA PRO A 144 -14.87 5.55 -6.54
C PRO A 144 -13.63 4.73 -6.95
N ASP A 145 -13.83 3.75 -7.80
CA ASP A 145 -12.73 3.16 -8.56
C ASP A 145 -12.20 4.18 -9.58
N MET A 146 -11.09 4.84 -9.23
CA MET A 146 -10.53 5.89 -10.07
C MET A 146 -9.96 5.37 -11.38
N SER A 147 -9.60 4.08 -11.47
CA SER A 147 -9.10 3.47 -12.72
C SER A 147 -10.17 3.37 -13.80
N GLU A 148 -11.44 3.35 -13.40
CA GLU A 148 -12.58 3.31 -14.32
C GLU A 148 -13.09 4.70 -14.74
N ILE A 149 -12.55 5.77 -14.15
CA ILE A 149 -12.93 7.14 -14.53
C ILE A 149 -12.28 7.51 -15.86
N ALA A 150 -13.11 7.58 -16.90
CA ALA A 150 -12.67 7.73 -18.27
C ALA A 150 -12.32 9.17 -18.69
N THR A 151 -12.77 10.19 -17.96
CA THR A 151 -12.58 11.59 -18.34
C THR A 151 -11.75 12.36 -17.33
N GLU A 152 -10.89 13.25 -17.83
CA GLU A 152 -10.10 14.16 -16.99
C GLU A 152 -11.00 15.04 -16.11
N GLU A 153 -12.13 15.49 -16.64
CA GLU A 153 -13.06 16.34 -15.90
C GLU A 153 -13.65 15.59 -14.68
N ALA A 154 -14.11 14.34 -14.85
CA ALA A 154 -14.64 13.55 -13.74
C ALA A 154 -13.55 13.24 -12.71
N PHE A 155 -12.32 12.93 -13.15
CA PHE A 155 -11.18 12.73 -12.29
C PHE A 155 -10.87 14.00 -11.48
N ARG A 156 -10.81 15.15 -12.15
CA ARG A 156 -10.58 16.45 -11.53
C ARG A 156 -11.66 16.78 -10.49
N GLN A 157 -12.92 16.52 -10.78
CA GLN A 157 -14.04 16.80 -9.88
C GLN A 157 -13.97 15.99 -8.58
N GLU A 158 -13.57 14.73 -8.62
CA GLU A 158 -13.39 13.91 -7.43
C GLU A 158 -12.31 14.49 -6.48
N LEU A 159 -11.25 15.05 -7.03
CA LEU A 159 -10.19 15.63 -6.21
C LEU A 159 -10.51 17.06 -5.77
N SER A 160 -11.00 17.91 -6.67
CA SER A 160 -11.25 19.33 -6.37
C SER A 160 -12.41 19.55 -5.40
N LYS A 161 -13.49 18.77 -5.49
CA LYS A 161 -14.59 18.84 -4.52
C LYS A 161 -14.12 18.58 -3.09
N LEU A 162 -13.19 17.63 -2.91
CA LEU A 162 -12.62 17.38 -1.60
C LEU A 162 -11.72 18.51 -1.13
N GLU A 163 -10.91 19.10 -2.03
CA GLU A 163 -10.08 20.26 -1.69
C GLU A 163 -10.95 21.43 -1.20
N ASP A 164 -12.03 21.74 -1.94
CA ASP A 164 -12.96 22.83 -1.59
C ASP A 164 -13.62 22.60 -0.23
N LEU A 165 -14.08 21.36 0.02
CA LEU A 165 -14.66 20.98 1.29
C LEU A 165 -13.65 21.09 2.44
N TYR A 166 -12.41 20.64 2.23
CA TYR A 166 -11.34 20.75 3.21
C TYR A 166 -10.99 22.21 3.51
N GLU A 167 -10.84 23.06 2.48
CA GLU A 167 -10.56 24.49 2.64
C GLU A 167 -11.69 25.18 3.40
N LYS A 168 -12.95 24.91 3.05
CA LYS A 168 -14.12 25.41 3.77
C LYS A 168 -14.13 24.98 5.25
N THR A 169 -13.70 23.76 5.54
CA THR A 169 -13.73 23.19 6.90
C THR A 169 -12.59 23.70 7.78
N THR A 170 -11.39 23.82 7.21
CA THR A 170 -10.14 24.09 7.97
C THR A 170 -9.61 25.51 7.80
N GLY A 171 -10.07 26.25 6.78
CA GLY A 171 -9.51 27.54 6.38
C GLY A 171 -8.12 27.42 5.72
N LYS A 172 -7.68 26.21 5.35
CA LYS A 172 -6.37 25.96 4.76
C LYS A 172 -6.51 25.24 3.42
N LYS A 173 -5.63 25.52 2.46
CA LYS A 173 -5.56 24.76 1.22
C LYS A 173 -5.01 23.36 1.49
N MET A 174 -5.61 22.37 0.86
CA MET A 174 -5.14 20.99 0.92
C MET A 174 -3.81 20.85 0.16
N LYS A 175 -2.83 20.17 0.76
CA LYS A 175 -1.60 19.83 0.05
C LYS A 175 -1.87 18.72 -0.98
N LYS A 176 -1.18 18.76 -2.09
CA LYS A 176 -1.39 17.88 -3.24
C LYS A 176 -0.80 16.47 -3.05
N TYR A 177 -1.28 15.74 -2.05
CA TYR A 177 -0.98 14.33 -1.79
C TYR A 177 -2.26 13.53 -1.94
N TYR A 178 -2.25 12.57 -2.84
CA TYR A 178 -3.42 11.78 -3.24
C TYR A 178 -3.15 10.30 -3.04
N ARG A 179 -4.13 9.56 -2.55
CA ARG A 179 -4.12 8.10 -2.57
C ARG A 179 -5.33 7.60 -3.34
N PRO A 180 -5.14 6.77 -4.39
CA PRO A 180 -6.26 6.20 -5.12
C PRO A 180 -7.03 5.22 -4.21
N PRO A 181 -8.38 5.30 -4.18
CA PRO A 181 -9.22 4.34 -3.49
C PRO A 181 -8.86 2.89 -3.85
N GLN A 182 -8.83 2.02 -2.84
CA GLN A 182 -8.52 0.58 -3.00
C GLN A 182 -7.13 0.29 -3.62
N GLY A 183 -6.28 1.31 -3.83
CA GLY A 183 -5.04 1.17 -4.58
C GLY A 183 -5.25 0.90 -6.08
N LYS A 184 -6.45 1.15 -6.60
CA LYS A 184 -6.75 0.98 -8.03
C LYS A 184 -6.26 2.17 -8.84
N TYR A 185 -5.54 1.89 -9.92
CA TYR A 185 -4.95 2.91 -10.76
C TYR A 185 -4.79 2.46 -12.20
N SER A 186 -4.65 3.41 -13.10
CA SER A 186 -4.18 3.23 -14.47
C SER A 186 -3.07 4.24 -14.77
N GLU A 187 -2.31 4.02 -15.81
CA GLU A 187 -1.30 4.98 -16.25
C GLU A 187 -1.92 6.36 -16.53
N SER A 188 -3.11 6.38 -17.15
CA SER A 188 -3.82 7.62 -17.42
C SER A 188 -4.21 8.37 -16.14
N ASN A 189 -4.65 7.66 -15.10
CA ASN A 189 -4.98 8.28 -13.82
C ASN A 189 -3.74 8.84 -13.10
N LEU A 190 -2.62 8.12 -13.12
CA LEU A 190 -1.35 8.62 -12.57
C LEU A 190 -0.91 9.90 -13.29
N LYS A 191 -1.06 9.93 -14.62
CA LYS A 191 -0.74 11.11 -15.42
C LYS A 191 -1.66 12.28 -15.10
N MET A 192 -2.98 12.07 -15.02
CA MET A 192 -3.95 13.10 -14.64
C MET A 192 -3.66 13.66 -13.23
N ALA A 193 -3.35 12.80 -12.26
CA ALA A 193 -2.98 13.24 -10.92
C ALA A 193 -1.72 14.12 -10.94
N LYS A 194 -0.66 13.71 -11.66
CA LYS A 194 0.55 14.49 -11.83
C LYS A 194 0.29 15.84 -12.51
N GLU A 195 -0.50 15.89 -13.58
CA GLU A 195 -0.85 17.12 -14.30
C GLU A 195 -1.65 18.11 -13.41
N MET A 196 -2.38 17.60 -12.42
CA MET A 196 -2.99 18.41 -11.36
C MET A 196 -2.04 18.81 -10.23
N GLY A 197 -0.76 18.41 -10.30
CA GLY A 197 0.28 18.70 -9.32
C GLY A 197 0.24 17.78 -8.08
N TYR A 198 -0.43 16.64 -8.16
CA TYR A 198 -0.48 15.68 -7.07
C TYR A 198 0.70 14.72 -7.07
N HIS A 199 1.17 14.40 -5.86
CA HIS A 199 1.98 13.22 -5.58
C HIS A 199 1.03 12.07 -5.23
N THR A 200 1.09 10.98 -6.03
CA THR A 200 0.27 9.78 -5.76
C THR A 200 0.99 8.88 -4.76
N ILE A 201 0.32 8.52 -3.67
CA ILE A 201 0.92 7.79 -2.56
C ILE A 201 0.26 6.41 -2.40
N PHE A 202 0.98 5.37 -2.79
CA PHE A 202 0.70 3.98 -2.45
C PHE A 202 1.31 3.62 -1.09
N TRP A 203 1.59 2.34 -0.84
CA TRP A 203 2.16 1.84 0.41
C TRP A 203 3.09 0.66 0.14
N SER A 204 4.02 0.39 1.04
CA SER A 204 4.88 -0.79 1.03
C SER A 204 4.63 -1.72 2.21
N LEU A 205 3.80 -1.32 3.16
CA LEU A 205 3.42 -2.12 4.30
C LEU A 205 1.95 -1.88 4.64
N ALA A 206 1.18 -2.94 4.64
CA ALA A 206 -0.23 -2.97 5.03
C ALA A 206 -0.65 -4.38 5.46
N TYR A 207 -1.80 -4.48 6.06
CA TYR A 207 -2.50 -5.74 6.31
C TYR A 207 -4.01 -5.54 6.16
N VAL A 208 -4.78 -6.62 6.15
CA VAL A 208 -6.24 -6.55 6.02
C VAL A 208 -6.83 -6.11 7.36
N ASP A 209 -7.29 -4.87 7.45
CA ASP A 209 -7.79 -4.22 8.67
C ASP A 209 -9.11 -3.45 8.47
N TRP A 210 -9.69 -3.49 7.25
CA TRP A 210 -10.84 -2.65 6.86
C TRP A 210 -12.21 -3.34 6.98
N TYR A 211 -12.27 -4.66 7.21
CA TYR A 211 -13.54 -5.35 7.38
C TYR A 211 -14.06 -5.14 8.81
N GLU A 212 -15.21 -4.47 9.00
CA GLU A 212 -15.77 -4.22 10.33
C GLU A 212 -16.13 -5.50 11.10
N SER A 213 -16.68 -6.50 10.38
CA SER A 213 -17.13 -7.76 10.96
C SER A 213 -16.04 -8.82 11.09
N ASP A 214 -14.86 -8.58 10.53
CA ASP A 214 -13.75 -9.54 10.50
C ASP A 214 -12.42 -8.80 10.77
N GLN A 215 -12.33 -8.22 11.96
CA GLN A 215 -11.12 -7.52 12.38
C GLN A 215 -10.04 -8.52 12.81
N PRO A 216 -8.79 -8.31 12.36
CA PRO A 216 -7.67 -9.11 12.81
C PRO A 216 -7.47 -8.98 14.33
N THR A 217 -6.99 -10.03 14.95
CA THR A 217 -6.60 -10.00 16.35
C THR A 217 -5.37 -9.09 16.56
N ARG A 218 -5.12 -8.68 17.81
CA ARG A 218 -3.91 -7.94 18.19
C ARG A 218 -2.64 -8.69 17.77
N GLU A 219 -2.61 -10.00 18.03
CA GLU A 219 -1.50 -10.89 17.70
C GLU A 219 -1.24 -10.92 16.19
N GLU A 220 -2.26 -11.11 15.38
CA GLU A 220 -2.16 -11.11 13.91
C GLU A 220 -1.67 -9.76 13.35
N ALA A 221 -2.13 -8.65 13.94
CA ALA A 221 -1.65 -7.33 13.56
C ALA A 221 -0.14 -7.17 13.84
N LEU A 222 0.31 -7.56 15.03
CA LEU A 222 1.72 -7.48 15.41
C LEU A 222 2.60 -8.42 14.58
N GLU A 223 2.17 -9.66 14.36
CA GLU A 223 2.90 -10.64 13.55
C GLU A 223 3.07 -10.19 12.09
N LYS A 224 2.11 -9.48 11.54
CA LYS A 224 2.19 -8.96 10.18
C LYS A 224 2.98 -7.66 10.09
N MET A 225 2.77 -6.73 11.02
CA MET A 225 3.29 -5.37 10.89
C MET A 225 4.71 -5.20 11.43
N VAL A 226 5.09 -5.90 12.52
CA VAL A 226 6.40 -5.71 13.16
C VAL A 226 7.57 -6.30 12.35
N PRO A 227 7.50 -7.52 11.77
CA PRO A 227 8.63 -8.06 11.01
C PRO A 227 8.75 -7.50 9.59
N ARG A 228 7.68 -6.93 9.02
CA ARG A 228 7.68 -6.42 7.64
C ARG A 228 8.13 -4.98 7.50
N ILE A 229 8.39 -4.30 8.63
CA ILE A 229 8.89 -2.93 8.62
C ILE A 229 10.27 -2.87 7.96
N HIS A 230 10.50 -1.86 7.14
CA HIS A 230 11.77 -1.63 6.46
C HIS A 230 12.07 -0.12 6.35
N PRO A 231 13.34 0.29 6.16
CA PRO A 231 13.67 1.70 5.92
C PRO A 231 12.85 2.29 4.77
N GLY A 232 12.35 3.50 4.95
CA GLY A 232 11.57 4.21 3.95
C GLY A 232 10.14 3.68 3.74
N ALA A 233 9.62 2.79 4.61
CA ALA A 233 8.30 2.21 4.42
C ALA A 233 7.18 3.27 4.54
N ILE A 234 6.27 3.27 3.56
CA ILE A 234 4.97 3.92 3.67
C ILE A 234 3.99 2.88 4.21
N VAL A 235 3.51 3.14 5.43
CA VAL A 235 2.62 2.21 6.16
C VAL A 235 1.18 2.65 5.97
N LEU A 236 0.32 1.75 5.48
CA LEU A 236 -1.12 1.96 5.40
C LEU A 236 -1.83 1.24 6.55
N LEU A 237 -2.63 2.00 7.28
CA LEU A 237 -3.61 1.56 8.27
C LEU A 237 -4.95 2.23 7.97
N HIS A 238 -6.07 1.65 8.43
CA HIS A 238 -7.38 2.30 8.36
C HIS A 238 -7.78 2.85 9.74
N SER A 239 -8.26 4.08 9.77
CA SER A 239 -8.72 4.72 11.01
C SER A 239 -10.02 4.14 11.55
N THR A 240 -10.75 3.39 10.72
CA THR A 240 -11.97 2.67 11.07
C THR A 240 -11.71 1.35 11.81
N SER A 241 -10.47 0.86 11.83
CA SER A 241 -10.13 -0.41 12.48
C SER A 241 -10.06 -0.27 14.00
N VAL A 242 -10.89 -1.04 14.70
CA VAL A 242 -10.81 -1.16 16.15
C VAL A 242 -9.48 -1.74 16.60
N THR A 243 -8.96 -2.71 15.84
CA THR A 243 -7.65 -3.33 16.11
C THR A 243 -6.54 -2.30 16.02
N ASN A 244 -6.50 -1.49 14.96
CA ASN A 244 -5.50 -0.42 14.86
C ASN A 244 -5.56 0.55 16.05
N ALA A 245 -6.76 0.96 16.46
CA ALA A 245 -6.92 1.83 17.61
C ALA A 245 -6.46 1.19 18.94
N GLN A 246 -6.44 -0.15 19.03
CA GLN A 246 -5.97 -0.89 20.20
C GLN A 246 -4.47 -1.15 20.20
N VAL A 247 -3.89 -1.49 19.02
CA VAL A 247 -2.50 -1.94 18.93
C VAL A 247 -1.51 -0.84 18.56
N LEU A 248 -1.97 0.34 18.13
CA LEU A 248 -1.09 1.40 17.61
C LEU A 248 0.00 1.80 18.63
N ASP A 249 -0.34 1.92 19.91
CA ASP A 249 0.61 2.26 20.97
C ASP A 249 1.77 1.25 21.03
N GLU A 250 1.46 -0.03 20.97
CA GLU A 250 2.45 -1.09 20.96
C GLU A 250 3.24 -1.17 19.64
N LEU A 251 2.58 -0.97 18.50
CA LEU A 251 3.26 -0.92 17.20
C LEU A 251 4.30 0.19 17.17
N LEU A 252 3.91 1.41 17.59
CA LEU A 252 4.83 2.56 17.63
C LEU A 252 6.00 2.26 18.58
N THR A 253 5.74 1.77 19.79
CA THR A 253 6.79 1.38 20.76
C THR A 253 7.77 0.38 20.15
N LYS A 254 7.27 -0.70 19.53
CA LYS A 254 8.13 -1.73 18.92
C LYS A 254 8.95 -1.20 17.73
N TRP A 255 8.42 -0.28 16.98
CA TRP A 255 9.14 0.34 15.86
C TRP A 255 10.19 1.34 16.37
N GLU A 256 9.88 2.13 17.42
CA GLU A 256 10.84 3.00 18.13
C GLU A 256 11.99 2.19 18.74
N GLU A 257 11.71 1.07 19.40
CA GLU A 257 12.72 0.14 19.95
C GLU A 257 13.64 -0.44 18.87
N LYS A 258 13.15 -0.59 17.64
CA LYS A 258 13.96 -0.97 16.47
C LYS A 258 14.76 0.19 15.87
N GLY A 259 14.61 1.40 16.43
CA GLY A 259 15.31 2.61 16.02
C GLY A 259 14.66 3.35 14.87
N TYR A 260 13.37 3.11 14.57
CA TYR A 260 12.66 3.86 13.54
C TYR A 260 12.12 5.18 14.08
N SER A 261 12.15 6.20 13.23
CA SER A 261 11.49 7.50 13.41
C SER A 261 10.35 7.66 12.41
N PHE A 262 9.43 8.60 12.68
CA PHE A 262 8.20 8.74 11.90
C PHE A 262 8.17 10.08 11.17
N LYS A 263 7.70 10.05 9.93
CA LYS A 263 7.55 11.21 9.07
C LYS A 263 6.18 11.24 8.40
N ARG A 264 5.79 12.43 7.92
CA ARG A 264 4.64 12.58 7.02
C ARG A 264 5.11 12.40 5.58
N VAL A 265 4.20 12.01 4.68
CA VAL A 265 4.55 11.81 3.25
C VAL A 265 5.03 13.08 2.53
N ASP A 266 4.75 14.28 3.06
CA ASP A 266 5.28 15.53 2.50
C ASP A 266 6.75 15.80 2.86
N GLN A 267 7.42 14.84 3.47
CA GLN A 267 8.84 14.81 3.79
C GLN A 267 9.58 13.69 3.02
N LEU A 268 8.90 13.00 2.07
CA LEU A 268 9.56 12.13 1.08
C LEU A 268 10.56 12.93 0.25
N THR A 269 11.76 12.35 -0.01
CA THR A 269 12.87 13.00 -0.71
C THR A 269 13.28 12.26 -1.99
#